data_f0832e45fc4d3e89da24b9e878be59e8
#
_entry.id   f0832e45fc4d3e89da24b9e878be59e8
#
_cell.length_a   1.000
_cell.length_b   1.000
_cell.length_c   1.000
_cell.angle_alpha   90.00
_cell.angle_beta   90.00
_cell.angle_gamma   90.00
#
_symmetry.space_group_name_H-M   'P 1'
#
loop_
_entity.id
_entity.type
_entity.pdbx_description
1 polymer ?
#
loop_
_entity_poly.entity_id
_entity_poly.type
_entity_poly.pdbx_seq_one_letter_code
_entity_poly.pdbx_strand_id
1 'polypeptide(L)'
;MAYFRWKGTINNVKRKGEVIADSKENAIIKLKKQNINVLSIKQSAPPIELDFLNKVKPKDIMIMTKQLSIMLNAGIPIVSAFNILIEQIKHPKLKKIIRNIKENVESGSSFSNALKEHKDIFSDLYINMVESGEASGNLDVVLQRLVITMEKDLELKRKLKGALIYPTMVSIVAVGVIALILTFVIPTFSKMYADSGMQLPLLTRMVIGASNFLRDYIIIILLILAIIIGAFVIAKKKSIKFRTYIDSVLLKLPLLGTLILKTSIARFSSILSMLTSGGVSILEAIDIGAKTSGNLVIENSLNKVKESVKEGSNLSEPISKAGIFPDMVSQMISVGEETGKLEDMLVKVSQYYEEEVDNSVKNLTTMLEPIIIVFLGVIVGTLVIAMYLPIFKMGQAIKGG
;
A
#
# COMPACT_ATOMS: atom_id res chain seq x y z
N MET A 1 37.26 -3.66 -2.15
CA MET A 1 37.13 -2.22 -1.86
C MET A 1 36.74 -2.04 -0.40
N ALA A 2 37.51 -1.24 0.37
CA ALA A 2 37.24 -0.97 1.80
C ALA A 2 36.64 0.43 1.98
N TYR A 3 35.81 0.58 3.00
CA TYR A 3 35.21 1.87 3.37
C TYR A 3 36.13 2.59 4.36
N PHE A 4 36.40 3.87 4.11
CA PHE A 4 37.21 4.70 4.99
C PHE A 4 36.40 5.93 5.42
N ARG A 5 36.28 6.13 6.74
CA ARG A 5 35.71 7.36 7.31
C ARG A 5 36.83 8.34 7.57
N TRP A 6 36.70 9.53 7.02
CA TRP A 6 37.68 10.59 7.16
C TRP A 6 37.15 11.81 7.90
N LYS A 7 38.04 12.50 8.55
CA LYS A 7 37.86 13.86 9.08
C LYS A 7 38.95 14.74 8.45
N GLY A 8 38.59 15.91 7.94
CA GLY A 8 39.51 16.80 7.26
C GLY A 8 38.99 18.22 7.19
N THR A 9 39.72 19.09 6.51
CA THR A 9 39.33 20.47 6.27
C THR A 9 39.22 20.72 4.77
N ILE A 10 38.17 21.46 4.39
CA ILE A 10 37.98 22.01 3.04
C ILE A 10 37.84 23.52 3.23
N ASN A 11 38.70 24.33 2.61
CA ASN A 11 38.73 25.78 2.76
C ASN A 11 38.68 26.23 4.25
N ASN A 12 39.49 25.61 5.12
CA ASN A 12 39.58 25.80 6.55
C ASN A 12 38.31 25.43 7.36
N VAL A 13 37.29 24.83 6.73
CA VAL A 13 36.09 24.34 7.44
C VAL A 13 36.25 22.85 7.72
N LYS A 14 36.11 22.43 8.99
CA LYS A 14 36.16 21.01 9.39
C LYS A 14 34.98 20.27 8.78
N ARG A 15 35.27 19.21 8.03
CA ARG A 15 34.29 18.29 7.46
C ARG A 15 34.64 16.85 7.77
N LYS A 16 33.63 15.98 7.75
CA LYS A 16 33.76 14.54 7.89
C LYS A 16 32.97 13.88 6.75
N GLY A 17 33.48 12.77 6.26
CA GLY A 17 32.82 12.03 5.19
C GLY A 17 33.35 10.61 5.10
N GLU A 18 32.90 9.90 4.08
CA GLU A 18 33.33 8.54 3.79
C GLU A 18 33.86 8.49 2.35
N VAL A 19 34.83 7.61 2.13
CA VAL A 19 35.42 7.37 0.81
C VAL A 19 35.68 5.88 0.64
N ILE A 20 35.44 5.36 -0.57
CA ILE A 20 35.69 3.97 -0.93
C ILE A 20 37.02 3.91 -1.68
N ALA A 21 37.92 3.06 -1.20
CA ALA A 21 39.21 2.80 -1.85
C ALA A 21 39.70 1.38 -1.53
N ASP A 22 40.66 0.92 -2.29
CA ASP A 22 41.24 -0.41 -2.07
C ASP A 22 42.27 -0.40 -0.92
N SER A 23 42.89 0.73 -0.66
CA SER A 23 43.83 0.95 0.45
C SER A 23 43.64 2.31 1.10
N LYS A 24 44.21 2.48 2.29
CA LYS A 24 44.19 3.75 3.03
C LYS A 24 44.94 4.86 2.27
N GLU A 25 46.03 4.49 1.59
CA GLU A 25 46.85 5.38 0.77
C GLU A 25 46.05 5.90 -0.43
N ASN A 26 45.33 5.01 -1.13
CA ASN A 26 44.48 5.36 -2.25
C ASN A 26 43.31 6.24 -1.83
N ALA A 27 42.75 6.00 -0.64
CA ALA A 27 41.70 6.87 -0.06
C ALA A 27 42.23 8.30 0.19
N ILE A 28 43.45 8.45 0.72
CA ILE A 28 44.09 9.76 0.95
C ILE A 28 44.36 10.48 -0.38
N ILE A 29 44.85 9.77 -1.40
CA ILE A 29 45.07 10.34 -2.72
C ILE A 29 43.78 10.84 -3.36
N LYS A 30 42.68 10.05 -3.26
CA LYS A 30 41.36 10.47 -3.73
C LYS A 30 40.86 11.74 -3.05
N LEU A 31 41.04 11.83 -1.74
CA LEU A 31 40.59 12.99 -0.94
C LEU A 31 41.46 14.23 -1.24
N LYS A 32 42.77 14.08 -1.40
CA LYS A 32 43.68 15.18 -1.82
C LYS A 32 43.31 15.74 -3.20
N LYS A 33 42.92 14.90 -4.17
CA LYS A 33 42.42 15.35 -5.49
C LYS A 33 41.17 16.20 -5.40
N GLN A 34 40.42 16.06 -4.31
CA GLN A 34 39.21 16.85 -4.02
C GLN A 34 39.47 18.08 -3.11
N ASN A 35 40.76 18.49 -2.98
CA ASN A 35 41.21 19.59 -2.11
C ASN A 35 40.81 19.42 -0.62
N ILE A 36 40.77 18.16 -0.17
CA ILE A 36 40.44 17.82 1.23
C ILE A 36 41.76 17.56 1.99
N ASN A 37 42.03 18.36 2.99
CA ASN A 37 43.15 18.16 3.89
C ASN A 37 42.75 17.15 4.97
N VAL A 38 43.26 15.91 4.88
CA VAL A 38 42.82 14.79 5.74
C VAL A 38 43.55 14.89 7.09
N LEU A 39 42.80 15.10 8.16
CA LEU A 39 43.27 15.11 9.54
C LEU A 39 43.27 13.70 10.18
N SER A 40 42.32 12.89 9.82
CA SER A 40 42.20 11.50 10.32
C SER A 40 41.44 10.65 9.34
N ILE A 41 41.91 9.43 9.10
CA ILE A 41 41.25 8.42 8.27
C ILE A 41 41.31 7.08 8.98
N LYS A 42 40.12 6.42 9.13
CA LYS A 42 40.01 5.10 9.75
C LYS A 42 39.18 4.21 8.83
N GLN A 43 39.60 2.96 8.70
CA GLN A 43 38.78 1.94 8.08
C GLN A 43 37.50 1.74 8.90
N SER A 44 36.36 1.82 8.26
CA SER A 44 35.07 1.56 8.90
C SER A 44 34.39 0.38 8.21
N ALA A 45 33.56 -0.32 8.94
CA ALA A 45 32.61 -1.23 8.32
C ALA A 45 31.74 -0.44 7.32
N PRO A 46 31.28 -1.04 6.21
CA PRO A 46 30.30 -0.40 5.36
C PRO A 46 29.16 0.10 6.24
N PRO A 47 28.63 1.29 6.00
CA PRO A 47 27.48 1.75 6.73
C PRO A 47 26.43 0.65 6.61
N ILE A 48 25.91 0.17 7.75
CA ILE A 48 24.74 -0.71 7.74
C ILE A 48 23.63 0.19 7.20
N GLU A 49 23.50 0.23 5.87
CA GLU A 49 22.29 0.75 5.25
C GLU A 49 21.19 -0.19 5.73
N LEU A 50 20.46 0.21 6.75
CA LEU A 50 19.20 -0.40 7.11
C LEU A 50 18.26 -0.12 5.94
N ASP A 51 18.43 -0.90 4.88
CA ASP A 51 17.66 -0.82 3.61
C ASP A 51 16.15 -0.88 3.88
N PHE A 52 15.78 -1.45 5.02
CA PHE A 52 14.43 -1.52 5.55
C PHE A 52 13.86 -0.13 5.94
N LEU A 53 14.69 0.79 6.44
CA LEU A 53 14.27 2.14 6.82
C LEU A 53 14.29 3.13 5.65
N ASN A 54 14.98 2.80 4.55
CA ASN A 54 15.13 3.64 3.36
C ASN A 54 14.27 3.19 2.17
N LYS A 55 13.03 2.73 2.44
CA LYS A 55 12.11 2.33 1.38
C LYS A 55 11.62 3.55 0.61
N VAL A 56 11.84 3.56 -0.73
CA VAL A 56 11.28 4.58 -1.62
C VAL A 56 9.75 4.52 -1.59
N LYS A 57 9.11 5.64 -1.33
CA LYS A 57 7.63 5.72 -1.26
C LYS A 57 7.05 5.99 -2.65
N PRO A 58 5.86 5.47 -2.97
CA PRO A 58 5.19 5.77 -4.24
C PRO A 58 5.02 7.27 -4.50
N LYS A 59 4.86 8.08 -3.45
CA LYS A 59 4.80 9.53 -3.54
C LYS A 59 6.10 10.14 -4.07
N ASP A 60 7.25 9.59 -3.68
CA ASP A 60 8.56 10.11 -4.12
C ASP A 60 8.76 9.83 -5.62
N ILE A 61 8.32 8.65 -6.09
CA ILE A 61 8.34 8.28 -7.52
C ILE A 61 7.41 9.20 -8.31
N MET A 62 6.18 9.41 -7.83
CA MET A 62 5.21 10.29 -8.48
C MET A 62 5.74 11.72 -8.62
N ILE A 63 6.33 12.29 -7.56
CA ILE A 63 6.91 13.65 -7.61
C ILE A 63 8.06 13.71 -8.62
N MET A 64 8.95 12.73 -8.61
CA MET A 64 10.05 12.61 -9.56
C MET A 64 9.54 12.52 -10.99
N THR A 65 8.55 11.66 -11.25
CA THR A 65 7.92 11.51 -12.58
C THR A 65 7.27 12.80 -13.04
N LYS A 66 6.57 13.51 -12.14
CA LYS A 66 5.94 14.81 -12.42
C LYS A 66 6.98 15.86 -12.81
N GLN A 67 8.08 15.95 -12.09
CA GLN A 67 9.17 16.87 -12.43
C GLN A 67 9.80 16.51 -13.77
N LEU A 68 10.04 15.20 -14.04
CA LEU A 68 10.57 14.74 -15.31
C LEU A 68 9.62 15.09 -16.47
N SER A 69 8.33 14.81 -16.34
CA SER A 69 7.31 15.14 -17.34
C SER A 69 7.28 16.62 -17.67
N ILE A 70 7.30 17.50 -16.65
CA ILE A 70 7.33 18.96 -16.85
C ILE A 70 8.57 19.40 -17.63
N MET A 71 9.75 18.85 -17.28
CA MET A 71 11.01 19.21 -17.96
C MET A 71 11.04 18.74 -19.41
N LEU A 72 10.57 17.52 -19.69
CA LEU A 72 10.50 17.02 -21.06
C LEU A 72 9.47 17.79 -21.91
N ASN A 73 8.32 18.13 -21.34
CA ASN A 73 7.32 18.97 -22.00
C ASN A 73 7.87 20.38 -22.33
N ALA A 74 8.77 20.90 -21.50
CA ALA A 74 9.49 22.15 -21.76
C ALA A 74 10.65 22.00 -22.76
N GLY A 75 10.84 20.80 -23.36
CA GLY A 75 11.91 20.56 -24.35
C GLY A 75 13.29 20.31 -23.76
N ILE A 76 13.43 20.12 -22.45
CA ILE A 76 14.71 19.82 -21.82
C ILE A 76 15.13 18.39 -22.18
N PRO A 77 16.35 18.16 -22.71
CA PRO A 77 16.82 16.83 -23.01
C PRO A 77 16.83 15.94 -21.76
N ILE A 78 16.45 14.65 -21.91
CA ILE A 78 16.24 13.70 -20.81
C ILE A 78 17.44 13.58 -19.87
N VAL A 79 18.67 13.55 -20.39
CA VAL A 79 19.89 13.50 -19.61
C VAL A 79 20.04 14.75 -18.73
N SER A 80 19.75 15.92 -19.29
CA SER A 80 19.78 17.19 -18.56
C SER A 80 18.71 17.23 -17.46
N ALA A 81 17.51 16.71 -17.75
CA ALA A 81 16.43 16.56 -16.79
C ALA A 81 16.84 15.64 -15.62
N PHE A 82 17.52 14.52 -15.89
CA PHE A 82 18.04 13.66 -14.82
C PHE A 82 19.09 14.35 -13.95
N ASN A 83 19.97 15.20 -14.51
CA ASN A 83 20.93 15.97 -13.73
C ASN A 83 20.21 16.87 -12.71
N ILE A 84 19.20 17.60 -13.16
CA ILE A 84 18.38 18.49 -12.30
C ILE A 84 17.67 17.68 -11.21
N LEU A 85 17.07 16.54 -11.58
CA LEU A 85 16.39 15.64 -10.62
C LEU A 85 17.33 15.11 -9.55
N ILE A 86 18.55 14.69 -9.92
CA ILE A 86 19.57 14.18 -8.99
C ILE A 86 19.93 15.22 -7.92
N GLU A 87 19.93 16.51 -8.25
CA GLU A 87 20.18 17.57 -7.28
C GLU A 87 18.98 17.79 -6.34
N GLN A 88 17.77 17.68 -6.83
CA GLN A 88 16.54 17.95 -6.09
C GLN A 88 16.06 16.77 -5.21
N ILE A 89 16.36 15.52 -5.61
CA ILE A 89 15.93 14.32 -4.88
C ILE A 89 16.63 14.23 -3.53
N LYS A 90 15.82 14.27 -2.46
CA LYS A 90 16.29 14.16 -1.06
C LYS A 90 16.50 12.72 -0.61
N HIS A 91 15.74 11.76 -1.20
CA HIS A 91 15.78 10.35 -0.80
C HIS A 91 17.04 9.66 -1.34
N PRO A 92 17.98 9.18 -0.47
CA PRO A 92 19.29 8.71 -0.92
C PRO A 92 19.22 7.53 -1.90
N LYS A 93 18.35 6.54 -1.61
CA LYS A 93 18.16 5.37 -2.48
C LYS A 93 17.62 5.77 -3.84
N LEU A 94 16.57 6.61 -3.90
CA LEU A 94 16.02 7.09 -5.17
C LEU A 94 17.04 7.90 -5.96
N LYS A 95 17.81 8.77 -5.30
CA LYS A 95 18.88 9.53 -5.92
C LYS A 95 19.94 8.64 -6.58
N LYS A 96 20.34 7.54 -5.91
CA LYS A 96 21.28 6.55 -6.44
C LYS A 96 20.70 5.83 -7.67
N ILE A 97 19.42 5.45 -7.63
CA ILE A 97 18.71 4.80 -8.73
C ILE A 97 18.65 5.73 -9.95
N ILE A 98 18.23 6.99 -9.78
CA ILE A 98 18.16 7.95 -10.90
C ILE A 98 19.53 8.24 -11.50
N ARG A 99 20.59 8.24 -10.68
CA ARG A 99 21.96 8.36 -11.20
C ARG A 99 22.35 7.15 -12.07
N ASN A 100 22.03 5.94 -11.64
CA ASN A 100 22.30 4.73 -12.42
C ASN A 100 21.49 4.74 -13.73
N ILE A 101 20.20 5.10 -13.68
CA ILE A 101 19.37 5.26 -14.89
C ILE A 101 19.99 6.29 -15.84
N LYS A 102 20.42 7.43 -15.33
CA LYS A 102 21.10 8.46 -16.13
C LYS A 102 22.35 7.91 -16.81
N GLU A 103 23.21 7.23 -16.07
CA GLU A 103 24.46 6.65 -16.59
C GLU A 103 24.17 5.63 -17.70
N ASN A 104 23.15 4.80 -17.56
CA ASN A 104 22.73 3.85 -18.58
C ASN A 104 22.19 4.56 -19.83
N VAL A 105 21.38 5.61 -19.68
CA VAL A 105 20.86 6.38 -20.81
C VAL A 105 21.98 7.16 -21.52
N GLU A 106 22.94 7.74 -20.80
CA GLU A 106 24.12 8.40 -21.36
C GLU A 106 25.00 7.43 -22.15
N SER A 107 25.03 6.15 -21.75
CA SER A 107 25.77 5.11 -22.47
C SER A 107 25.04 4.53 -23.69
N GLY A 108 23.84 5.05 -24.00
CA GLY A 108 23.05 4.67 -25.18
C GLY A 108 21.97 3.62 -24.91
N SER A 109 21.72 3.24 -23.67
CA SER A 109 20.58 2.38 -23.34
C SER A 109 19.27 3.17 -23.41
N SER A 110 18.16 2.51 -23.76
CA SER A 110 16.83 3.15 -23.67
C SER A 110 16.47 3.42 -22.21
N PHE A 111 15.64 4.44 -21.97
CA PHE A 111 15.16 4.76 -20.61
C PHE A 111 14.36 3.60 -20.03
N SER A 112 13.51 2.96 -20.83
CA SER A 112 12.74 1.77 -20.44
C SER A 112 13.64 0.62 -20.01
N ASN A 113 14.73 0.34 -20.73
CA ASN A 113 15.68 -0.71 -20.35
C ASN A 113 16.42 -0.37 -19.04
N ALA A 114 16.82 0.88 -18.85
CA ALA A 114 17.43 1.33 -17.61
C ALA A 114 16.45 1.19 -16.41
N LEU A 115 15.16 1.39 -16.61
CA LEU A 115 14.11 1.16 -15.59
C LEU A 115 13.92 -0.32 -15.27
N LYS A 116 14.08 -1.23 -16.25
CA LYS A 116 13.95 -2.69 -16.06
C LYS A 116 14.94 -3.25 -15.03
N GLU A 117 16.08 -2.60 -14.82
CA GLU A 117 17.03 -2.96 -13.76
C GLU A 117 16.51 -2.66 -12.34
N HIS A 118 15.47 -1.84 -12.21
CA HIS A 118 14.91 -1.38 -10.94
C HIS A 118 13.42 -1.74 -10.79
N LYS A 119 13.02 -2.97 -11.17
CA LYS A 119 11.64 -3.47 -11.06
C LYS A 119 11.09 -3.53 -9.64
N ASP A 120 11.94 -3.50 -8.63
CA ASP A 120 11.56 -3.39 -7.23
C ASP A 120 10.98 -1.99 -6.88
N ILE A 121 11.28 -0.98 -7.71
CA ILE A 121 10.86 0.41 -7.53
C ILE A 121 9.84 0.84 -8.59
N PHE A 122 10.08 0.50 -9.85
CA PHE A 122 9.20 0.84 -10.96
C PHE A 122 8.36 -0.36 -11.37
N SER A 123 7.03 -0.20 -11.38
CA SER A 123 6.10 -1.27 -11.77
C SER A 123 6.19 -1.60 -13.27
N ASP A 124 5.74 -2.79 -13.65
CA ASP A 124 5.66 -3.19 -15.05
C ASP A 124 4.81 -2.18 -15.87
N LEU A 125 3.72 -1.65 -15.30
CA LEU A 125 2.94 -0.57 -15.94
C LEU A 125 3.84 0.64 -16.26
N TYR A 126 4.64 1.11 -15.28
CA TYR A 126 5.51 2.26 -15.47
C TYR A 126 6.52 2.01 -16.61
N ILE A 127 7.16 0.85 -16.59
CA ILE A 127 8.19 0.45 -17.57
C ILE A 127 7.59 0.34 -18.97
N ASN A 128 6.46 -0.34 -19.12
CA ASN A 128 5.83 -0.55 -20.43
C ASN A 128 5.27 0.76 -21.01
N MET A 129 4.74 1.64 -20.16
CA MET A 129 4.32 2.98 -20.57
C MET A 129 5.49 3.81 -21.09
N VAL A 130 6.62 3.81 -20.37
CA VAL A 130 7.84 4.50 -20.81
C VAL A 130 8.36 3.90 -22.11
N GLU A 131 8.34 2.58 -22.26
CA GLU A 131 8.77 1.87 -23.48
C GLU A 131 7.93 2.32 -24.70
N SER A 132 6.60 2.38 -24.54
CA SER A 132 5.69 2.88 -25.57
C SER A 132 5.95 4.36 -25.90
N GLY A 133 6.16 5.18 -24.85
CA GLY A 133 6.46 6.61 -25.04
C GLY A 133 7.80 6.86 -25.75
N GLU A 134 8.81 6.05 -25.48
CA GLU A 134 10.10 6.10 -26.18
C GLU A 134 9.93 5.71 -27.66
N ALA A 135 9.23 4.60 -27.91
CA ALA A 135 9.01 4.09 -29.27
C ALA A 135 8.20 5.07 -30.15
N SER A 136 7.24 5.80 -29.56
CA SER A 136 6.39 6.77 -30.25
C SER A 136 6.94 8.19 -30.25
N GLY A 137 8.01 8.47 -29.49
CA GLY A 137 8.57 9.83 -29.32
C GLY A 137 7.71 10.75 -28.42
N ASN A 138 6.70 10.24 -27.74
CA ASN A 138 5.74 10.99 -26.90
C ASN A 138 5.95 10.73 -25.40
N LEU A 139 7.21 10.70 -24.97
CA LEU A 139 7.56 10.35 -23.60
C LEU A 139 6.99 11.34 -22.56
N ASP A 140 6.92 12.61 -22.89
CA ASP A 140 6.34 13.68 -22.07
C ASP A 140 4.86 13.42 -21.76
N VAL A 141 4.06 13.08 -22.80
CA VAL A 141 2.63 12.76 -22.67
C VAL A 141 2.42 11.50 -21.83
N VAL A 142 3.23 10.47 -22.06
CA VAL A 142 3.15 9.22 -21.33
C VAL A 142 3.50 9.42 -19.85
N LEU A 143 4.54 10.17 -19.53
CA LEU A 143 4.89 10.47 -18.14
C LEU A 143 3.82 11.30 -17.45
N GLN A 144 3.17 12.25 -18.17
CA GLN A 144 2.05 13.00 -17.62
C GLN A 144 0.86 12.09 -17.27
N ARG A 145 0.53 11.13 -18.13
CA ARG A 145 -0.52 10.13 -17.86
C ARG A 145 -0.18 9.22 -16.68
N LEU A 146 1.10 8.79 -16.57
CA LEU A 146 1.59 8.04 -15.41
C LEU A 146 1.42 8.85 -14.11
N VAL A 147 1.73 10.13 -14.12
CA VAL A 147 1.54 11.01 -12.96
C VAL A 147 0.08 11.04 -12.53
N ILE A 148 -0.85 11.26 -13.47
CA ILE A 148 -2.29 11.28 -13.19
C ILE A 148 -2.74 9.97 -12.55
N THR A 149 -2.32 8.83 -13.10
CA THR A 149 -2.64 7.50 -12.55
C THR A 149 -2.08 7.30 -11.14
N MET A 150 -0.84 7.70 -10.92
CA MET A 150 -0.20 7.60 -9.59
C MET A 150 -0.85 8.56 -8.58
N GLU A 151 -1.25 9.76 -8.99
CA GLU A 151 -1.98 10.72 -8.14
C GLU A 151 -3.34 10.13 -7.70
N LYS A 152 -4.11 9.55 -8.63
CA LYS A 152 -5.38 8.86 -8.33
C LYS A 152 -5.20 7.70 -7.36
N ASP A 153 -4.18 6.85 -7.56
CA ASP A 153 -3.87 5.75 -6.64
C ASP A 153 -3.49 6.24 -5.23
N LEU A 154 -2.72 7.31 -5.15
CA LEU A 154 -2.34 7.91 -3.87
C LEU A 154 -3.53 8.59 -3.18
N GLU A 155 -4.40 9.24 -3.94
CA GLU A 155 -5.62 9.85 -3.44
C GLU A 155 -6.58 8.81 -2.87
N LEU A 156 -6.84 7.71 -3.60
CA LEU A 156 -7.65 6.60 -3.11
C LEU A 156 -7.09 6.03 -1.80
N LYS A 157 -5.78 5.78 -1.75
CA LYS A 157 -5.13 5.30 -0.51
C LYS A 157 -5.29 6.29 0.65
N ARG A 158 -5.20 7.59 0.37
CA ARG A 158 -5.41 8.65 1.38
C ARG A 158 -6.85 8.69 1.85
N LYS A 159 -7.84 8.59 0.94
CA LYS A 159 -9.26 8.53 1.27
C LYS A 159 -9.58 7.31 2.15
N LEU A 160 -9.12 6.11 1.77
CA LEU A 160 -9.28 4.89 2.56
C LEU A 160 -8.66 5.01 3.95
N LYS A 161 -7.42 5.52 4.03
CA LYS A 161 -6.76 5.73 5.31
C LYS A 161 -7.52 6.75 6.18
N GLY A 162 -7.97 7.85 5.59
CA GLY A 162 -8.77 8.88 6.27
C GLY A 162 -10.07 8.31 6.83
N ALA A 163 -10.79 7.51 6.01
CA ALA A 163 -12.03 6.85 6.40
C ALA A 163 -11.88 5.92 7.61
N LEU A 164 -10.71 5.26 7.74
CA LEU A 164 -10.43 4.32 8.83
C LEU A 164 -9.87 4.99 10.10
N ILE A 165 -9.53 6.27 10.09
CA ILE A 165 -8.97 6.95 11.28
C ILE A 165 -9.99 6.97 12.43
N TYR A 166 -11.20 7.45 12.17
CA TYR A 166 -12.25 7.55 13.20
C TYR A 166 -12.62 6.17 13.80
N PRO A 167 -12.96 5.12 13.03
CA PRO A 167 -13.19 3.78 13.54
C PRO A 167 -12.02 3.23 14.37
N THR A 168 -10.79 3.46 13.93
CA THR A 168 -9.60 3.00 14.63
C THR A 168 -9.43 3.72 15.98
N MET A 169 -9.60 5.05 16.02
CA MET A 169 -9.49 5.82 17.26
C MET A 169 -10.55 5.39 18.28
N VAL A 170 -11.82 5.26 17.86
CA VAL A 170 -12.90 4.80 18.74
C VAL A 170 -12.61 3.39 19.26
N SER A 171 -12.14 2.48 18.39
CA SER A 171 -11.79 1.12 18.80
C SER A 171 -10.62 1.09 19.80
N ILE A 172 -9.60 1.90 19.61
CA ILE A 172 -8.46 1.98 20.55
C ILE A 172 -8.93 2.48 21.93
N VAL A 173 -9.71 3.56 21.96
CA VAL A 173 -10.25 4.10 23.24
C VAL A 173 -11.11 3.05 23.92
N ALA A 174 -11.99 2.39 23.17
CA ALA A 174 -12.88 1.37 23.70
C ALA A 174 -12.13 0.17 24.27
N VAL A 175 -11.16 -0.36 23.54
CA VAL A 175 -10.27 -1.45 24.01
C VAL A 175 -9.53 -1.01 25.27
N GLY A 176 -9.06 0.24 25.33
CA GLY A 176 -8.41 0.81 26.51
C GLY A 176 -9.33 0.83 27.74
N VAL A 177 -10.56 1.32 27.56
CA VAL A 177 -11.58 1.35 28.66
C VAL A 177 -11.94 -0.08 29.10
N ILE A 178 -12.20 -1.00 28.17
CA ILE A 178 -12.48 -2.41 28.48
C ILE A 178 -11.31 -3.06 29.25
N ALA A 179 -10.10 -2.84 28.78
CA ALA A 179 -8.89 -3.35 29.44
C ALA A 179 -8.76 -2.80 30.89
N LEU A 180 -9.05 -1.51 31.07
CA LEU A 180 -9.03 -0.85 32.38
C LEU A 180 -10.09 -1.46 33.33
N ILE A 181 -11.30 -1.65 32.87
CA ILE A 181 -12.38 -2.29 33.61
C ILE A 181 -11.98 -3.73 33.99
N LEU A 182 -11.50 -4.51 33.05
CA LEU A 182 -11.11 -5.90 33.28
C LEU A 182 -9.90 -6.05 34.23
N THR A 183 -8.91 -5.15 34.17
CA THR A 183 -7.68 -5.28 34.98
C THR A 183 -7.79 -4.68 36.36
N PHE A 184 -8.58 -3.62 36.56
CA PHE A 184 -8.67 -2.90 37.83
C PHE A 184 -10.02 -3.06 38.51
N VAL A 185 -11.12 -2.89 37.77
CA VAL A 185 -12.46 -2.84 38.39
C VAL A 185 -12.96 -4.25 38.72
N ILE A 186 -12.91 -5.17 37.79
CA ILE A 186 -13.41 -6.54 37.97
C ILE A 186 -12.71 -7.28 39.13
N PRO A 187 -11.36 -7.24 39.30
CA PRO A 187 -10.71 -7.89 40.45
C PRO A 187 -11.10 -7.33 41.80
N THR A 188 -11.39 -6.02 41.90
CA THR A 188 -11.86 -5.40 43.13
C THR A 188 -13.22 -5.97 43.57
N PHE A 189 -14.17 -6.09 42.63
CA PHE A 189 -15.44 -6.72 42.89
C PHE A 189 -15.31 -8.21 43.21
N SER A 190 -14.41 -8.93 42.54
CA SER A 190 -14.15 -10.33 42.81
C SER A 190 -13.67 -10.59 44.26
N LYS A 191 -12.79 -9.72 44.80
CA LYS A 191 -12.32 -9.79 46.18
C LYS A 191 -13.44 -9.52 47.19
N MET A 192 -14.22 -8.44 46.98
CA MET A 192 -15.39 -8.12 47.87
C MET A 192 -16.36 -9.31 48.01
N TYR A 193 -16.57 -10.05 46.92
CA TYR A 193 -17.45 -11.21 46.87
C TYR A 193 -16.87 -12.42 47.58
N ALA A 194 -15.56 -12.69 47.36
CA ALA A 194 -14.85 -13.78 48.05
C ALA A 194 -14.88 -13.57 49.56
N ASP A 195 -14.72 -12.33 50.03
CA ASP A 195 -14.73 -11.98 51.45
C ASP A 195 -16.15 -12.15 52.08
N SER A 196 -17.20 -12.05 51.26
CA SER A 196 -18.60 -12.22 51.70
C SER A 196 -19.08 -13.68 51.73
N GLY A 197 -18.28 -14.64 51.32
CA GLY A 197 -18.59 -16.08 51.28
C GLY A 197 -19.70 -16.46 50.26
N MET A 198 -20.11 -15.56 49.38
CA MET A 198 -21.22 -15.74 48.43
C MET A 198 -20.71 -16.28 47.09
N GLN A 199 -21.51 -17.13 46.43
CA GLN A 199 -21.19 -17.62 45.09
C GLN A 199 -21.45 -16.56 44.04
N LEU A 200 -20.45 -16.31 43.19
CA LEU A 200 -20.56 -15.39 42.06
C LEU A 200 -21.54 -15.88 41.01
N PRO A 201 -22.40 -14.98 40.47
CA PRO A 201 -23.23 -15.28 39.33
C PRO A 201 -22.43 -15.78 38.13
N LEU A 202 -23.04 -16.60 37.28
CA LEU A 202 -22.35 -17.27 36.17
C LEU A 202 -21.74 -16.25 35.20
N LEU A 203 -22.47 -15.19 34.85
CA LEU A 203 -22.00 -14.12 33.98
C LEU A 203 -20.74 -13.41 34.55
N THR A 204 -20.79 -13.06 35.85
CA THR A 204 -19.68 -12.43 36.56
C THR A 204 -18.47 -13.37 36.62
N ARG A 205 -18.66 -14.67 36.83
CA ARG A 205 -17.60 -15.68 36.83
C ARG A 205 -16.93 -15.77 35.44
N MET A 206 -17.72 -15.73 34.35
CA MET A 206 -17.17 -15.72 32.98
C MET A 206 -16.32 -14.49 32.71
N VAL A 207 -16.78 -13.32 33.12
CA VAL A 207 -16.04 -12.04 32.94
C VAL A 207 -14.75 -12.02 33.76
N ILE A 208 -14.80 -12.51 35.02
CA ILE A 208 -13.59 -12.65 35.86
C ILE A 208 -12.61 -13.66 35.26
N GLY A 209 -13.10 -14.78 34.76
CA GLY A 209 -12.27 -15.78 34.06
C GLY A 209 -11.58 -15.19 32.85
N ALA A 210 -12.30 -14.43 32.01
CA ALA A 210 -11.75 -13.71 30.87
C ALA A 210 -10.73 -12.63 31.30
N SER A 211 -11.01 -11.93 32.41
CA SER A 211 -10.08 -10.92 32.97
C SER A 211 -8.75 -11.56 33.40
N ASN A 212 -8.82 -12.64 34.18
CA ASN A 212 -7.63 -13.37 34.65
C ASN A 212 -6.85 -13.96 33.47
N PHE A 213 -7.55 -14.57 32.51
CA PHE A 213 -6.92 -15.09 31.28
C PHE A 213 -6.18 -13.99 30.49
N LEU A 214 -6.80 -12.85 30.30
CA LEU A 214 -6.14 -11.72 29.65
C LEU A 214 -4.92 -11.23 30.44
N ARG A 215 -5.05 -11.09 31.76
CA ARG A 215 -3.97 -10.60 32.61
C ARG A 215 -2.77 -11.55 32.61
N ASP A 216 -3.01 -12.86 32.75
CA ASP A 216 -1.98 -13.86 32.89
C ASP A 216 -1.28 -14.19 31.56
N TYR A 217 -2.02 -14.07 30.45
CA TYR A 217 -1.54 -14.48 29.12
C TYR A 217 -1.39 -13.35 28.10
N ILE A 218 -1.52 -12.06 28.49
CA ILE A 218 -1.47 -10.90 27.55
C ILE A 218 -0.22 -10.93 26.69
N ILE A 219 0.95 -11.23 27.25
CA ILE A 219 2.22 -11.27 26.50
C ILE A 219 2.21 -12.41 25.50
N ILE A 220 1.70 -13.57 25.90
CA ILE A 220 1.60 -14.76 25.04
C ILE A 220 0.61 -14.49 23.90
N ILE A 221 -0.54 -13.86 24.21
CA ILE A 221 -1.55 -13.48 23.20
C ILE A 221 -0.95 -12.51 22.18
N LEU A 222 -0.23 -11.49 22.63
CA LEU A 222 0.43 -10.54 21.72
C LEU A 222 1.50 -11.21 20.86
N LEU A 223 2.26 -12.16 21.42
CA LEU A 223 3.28 -12.90 20.69
C LEU A 223 2.66 -13.83 19.65
N ILE A 224 1.61 -14.58 20.01
CA ILE A 224 0.85 -15.42 19.07
C ILE A 224 0.26 -14.56 17.95
N LEU A 225 -0.35 -13.43 18.28
CA LEU A 225 -0.92 -12.50 17.30
C LEU A 225 0.16 -11.98 16.32
N ALA A 226 1.33 -11.61 16.84
CA ALA A 226 2.46 -11.18 16.01
C ALA A 226 2.95 -12.31 15.08
N ILE A 227 3.03 -13.56 15.57
CA ILE A 227 3.38 -14.73 14.76
C ILE A 227 2.32 -14.98 13.68
N ILE A 228 1.04 -14.93 14.01
CA ILE A 228 -0.06 -15.14 13.05
C ILE A 228 0.00 -14.06 11.96
N ILE A 229 0.15 -12.77 12.32
CA ILE A 229 0.27 -11.67 11.36
C ILE A 229 1.51 -11.87 10.48
N GLY A 230 2.64 -12.23 11.07
CA GLY A 230 3.88 -12.51 10.33
C GLY A 230 3.72 -13.67 9.35
N ALA A 231 3.16 -14.79 9.80
CA ALA A 231 2.88 -15.97 8.97
C ALA A 231 1.91 -15.63 7.82
N PHE A 232 0.86 -14.85 8.10
CA PHE A 232 -0.11 -14.39 7.11
C PHE A 232 0.56 -13.53 6.02
N VAL A 233 1.39 -12.57 6.41
CA VAL A 233 2.13 -11.70 5.47
C VAL A 233 3.09 -12.51 4.60
N ILE A 234 3.80 -13.48 5.20
CA ILE A 234 4.74 -14.35 4.49
C ILE A 234 3.98 -15.27 3.53
N ALA A 235 2.89 -15.90 3.98
CA ALA A 235 2.06 -16.79 3.17
C ALA A 235 1.46 -16.06 1.97
N LYS A 236 0.95 -14.83 2.18
CA LYS A 236 0.42 -13.98 1.09
C LYS A 236 1.49 -13.62 0.06
N LYS A 237 2.75 -13.45 0.47
CA LYS A 237 3.87 -13.13 -0.44
C LYS A 237 4.40 -14.36 -1.19
N LYS A 238 4.44 -15.53 -0.54
CA LYS A 238 5.09 -16.73 -1.09
C LYS A 238 4.15 -17.66 -1.87
N SER A 239 2.85 -17.69 -1.53
CA SER A 239 1.89 -18.63 -2.10
C SER A 239 0.84 -17.93 -2.96
N ILE A 240 0.90 -18.14 -4.29
CA ILE A 240 -0.11 -17.64 -5.23
C ILE A 240 -1.49 -18.23 -4.90
N LYS A 241 -1.57 -19.52 -4.56
CA LYS A 241 -2.84 -20.18 -4.20
C LYS A 241 -3.49 -19.52 -2.96
N PHE A 242 -2.69 -19.24 -1.94
CA PHE A 242 -3.17 -18.58 -0.71
C PHE A 242 -3.63 -17.14 -1.01
N ARG A 243 -2.89 -16.42 -1.84
CA ARG A 243 -3.28 -15.07 -2.28
C ARG A 243 -4.58 -15.09 -3.05
N THR A 244 -4.76 -16.01 -4.01
CA THR A 244 -6.01 -16.16 -4.78
C THR A 244 -7.19 -16.50 -3.87
N TYR A 245 -7.00 -17.37 -2.87
CA TYR A 245 -8.04 -17.70 -1.88
C TYR A 245 -8.48 -16.47 -1.10
N ILE A 246 -7.54 -15.71 -0.56
CA ILE A 246 -7.84 -14.47 0.17
C ILE A 246 -8.55 -13.45 -0.73
N ASP A 247 -8.03 -13.22 -1.94
CA ASP A 247 -8.61 -12.29 -2.90
C ASP A 247 -10.05 -12.71 -3.29
N SER A 248 -10.33 -14.01 -3.38
CA SER A 248 -11.69 -14.56 -3.59
C SER A 248 -12.61 -14.31 -2.40
N VAL A 249 -12.12 -14.54 -1.17
CA VAL A 249 -12.90 -14.27 0.05
C VAL A 249 -13.21 -12.78 0.17
N LEU A 250 -12.23 -11.92 -0.08
CA LEU A 250 -12.40 -10.47 -0.03
C LEU A 250 -13.46 -9.96 -1.01
N LEU A 251 -13.51 -10.53 -2.22
CA LEU A 251 -14.55 -10.18 -3.21
C LEU A 251 -15.96 -10.58 -2.78
N LYS A 252 -16.10 -11.61 -1.94
CA LYS A 252 -17.40 -12.08 -1.43
C LYS A 252 -17.90 -11.30 -0.21
N LEU A 253 -17.03 -10.54 0.45
CA LEU A 253 -17.41 -9.76 1.61
C LEU A 253 -18.32 -8.58 1.20
N PRO A 254 -19.45 -8.37 1.88
CA PRO A 254 -20.28 -7.19 1.63
C PRO A 254 -19.45 -5.92 1.87
N LEU A 255 -19.71 -4.87 1.12
CA LEU A 255 -19.00 -3.58 1.14
C LEU A 255 -17.56 -3.63 0.59
N LEU A 256 -16.68 -4.49 1.13
CA LEU A 256 -15.30 -4.61 0.68
C LEU A 256 -15.19 -5.22 -0.72
N GLY A 257 -16.00 -6.25 -1.01
CA GLY A 257 -15.99 -6.89 -2.34
C GLY A 257 -16.46 -5.92 -3.43
N THR A 258 -17.51 -5.16 -3.16
CA THR A 258 -18.02 -4.13 -4.06
C THR A 258 -16.98 -3.03 -4.31
N LEU A 259 -16.29 -2.57 -3.25
CA LEU A 259 -15.23 -1.58 -3.35
C LEU A 259 -14.05 -2.09 -4.18
N ILE A 260 -13.59 -3.32 -3.93
CA ILE A 260 -12.48 -3.94 -4.67
C ILE A 260 -12.86 -4.09 -6.16
N LEU A 261 -14.05 -4.58 -6.44
CA LEU A 261 -14.53 -4.76 -7.81
C LEU A 261 -14.57 -3.42 -8.56
N LYS A 262 -15.24 -2.41 -7.99
CA LYS A 262 -15.35 -1.08 -8.59
C LYS A 262 -13.99 -0.43 -8.82
N THR A 263 -13.08 -0.55 -7.84
CA THR A 263 -11.70 -0.07 -7.95
C THR A 263 -10.94 -0.77 -9.08
N SER A 264 -11.12 -2.09 -9.21
CA SER A 264 -10.47 -2.87 -10.27
C SER A 264 -11.01 -2.50 -11.66
N ILE A 265 -12.31 -2.26 -11.79
CA ILE A 265 -12.93 -1.82 -13.05
C ILE A 265 -12.42 -0.43 -13.44
N ALA A 266 -12.47 0.53 -12.50
CA ALA A 266 -11.99 1.88 -12.74
C ALA A 266 -10.52 1.88 -13.21
N ARG A 267 -9.67 1.12 -12.52
CA ARG A 267 -8.25 1.01 -12.85
C ARG A 267 -8.02 0.31 -14.19
N PHE A 268 -8.66 -0.83 -14.42
CA PHE A 268 -8.55 -1.57 -15.69
C PHE A 268 -8.97 -0.69 -16.86
N SER A 269 -10.13 -0.05 -16.81
CA SER A 269 -10.64 0.81 -17.87
C SER A 269 -9.74 2.03 -18.12
N SER A 270 -9.22 2.64 -17.05
CA SER A 270 -8.29 3.77 -17.16
C SER A 270 -6.98 3.36 -17.83
N ILE A 271 -6.41 2.23 -17.43
CA ILE A 271 -5.14 1.73 -17.98
C ILE A 271 -5.33 1.27 -19.42
N LEU A 272 -6.41 0.55 -19.71
CA LEU A 272 -6.71 0.08 -21.06
C LEU A 272 -6.87 1.28 -22.03
N SER A 273 -7.69 2.26 -21.67
CA SER A 273 -7.83 3.49 -22.46
C SER A 273 -6.50 4.22 -22.67
N MET A 274 -5.71 4.34 -21.59
CA MET A 274 -4.44 5.05 -21.62
C MET A 274 -3.41 4.36 -22.54
N LEU A 275 -3.32 3.04 -22.49
CA LEU A 275 -2.38 2.26 -23.29
C LEU A 275 -2.80 2.23 -24.76
N THR A 276 -4.08 2.03 -25.05
CA THR A 276 -4.58 2.02 -26.44
C THR A 276 -4.43 3.39 -27.10
N SER A 277 -4.73 4.49 -26.38
CA SER A 277 -4.45 5.84 -26.87
C SER A 277 -2.95 6.13 -27.06
N GLY A 278 -2.08 5.38 -26.39
CA GLY A 278 -0.62 5.44 -26.57
C GLY A 278 -0.10 4.56 -27.71
N GLY A 279 -0.98 3.87 -28.45
CA GLY A 279 -0.61 2.97 -29.55
C GLY A 279 -0.13 1.58 -29.14
N VAL A 280 -0.30 1.23 -27.86
CA VAL A 280 -0.01 -0.13 -27.36
C VAL A 280 -1.08 -1.08 -27.91
N SER A 281 -0.68 -2.30 -28.31
CA SER A 281 -1.63 -3.29 -28.80
C SER A 281 -2.69 -3.65 -27.73
N ILE A 282 -3.93 -3.89 -28.16
CA ILE A 282 -5.04 -4.21 -27.27
C ILE A 282 -4.74 -5.41 -26.37
N LEU A 283 -4.07 -6.43 -26.89
CA LEU A 283 -3.69 -7.63 -26.13
C LEU A 283 -2.70 -7.33 -25.01
N GLU A 284 -1.72 -6.50 -25.28
CA GLU A 284 -0.74 -6.06 -24.30
C GLU A 284 -1.37 -5.11 -23.27
N ALA A 285 -2.24 -4.22 -23.71
CA ALA A 285 -2.97 -3.32 -22.83
C ALA A 285 -3.89 -4.08 -21.87
N ILE A 286 -4.56 -5.16 -22.33
CA ILE A 286 -5.34 -6.06 -21.45
C ILE A 286 -4.42 -6.78 -20.44
N ASP A 287 -3.26 -7.28 -20.87
CA ASP A 287 -2.30 -7.95 -19.99
C ASP A 287 -1.81 -7.03 -18.85
N ILE A 288 -1.42 -5.83 -19.19
CA ILE A 288 -0.97 -4.81 -18.22
C ILE A 288 -2.12 -4.40 -17.29
N GLY A 289 -3.31 -4.16 -17.86
CA GLY A 289 -4.52 -3.82 -17.11
C GLY A 289 -4.93 -4.94 -16.14
N ALA A 290 -4.83 -6.20 -16.56
CA ALA A 290 -5.09 -7.36 -15.72
C ALA A 290 -4.15 -7.43 -14.52
N LYS A 291 -2.84 -7.36 -14.74
CA LYS A 291 -1.81 -7.37 -13.69
C LYS A 291 -1.95 -6.22 -12.68
N THR A 292 -2.46 -5.09 -13.15
CA THR A 292 -2.66 -3.89 -12.31
C THR A 292 -4.03 -3.81 -11.65
N SER A 293 -4.95 -4.74 -11.92
CA SER A 293 -6.31 -4.77 -11.34
C SER A 293 -6.32 -4.86 -9.81
N GLY A 294 -5.25 -5.42 -9.22
CA GLY A 294 -5.05 -5.48 -7.77
C GLY A 294 -5.69 -6.67 -7.06
N ASN A 295 -6.39 -7.55 -7.79
CA ASN A 295 -7.01 -8.77 -7.27
C ASN A 295 -6.76 -9.93 -8.25
N LEU A 296 -6.21 -11.04 -7.76
CA LEU A 296 -5.83 -12.19 -8.61
C LEU A 296 -7.02 -12.90 -9.28
N VAL A 297 -8.22 -12.83 -8.70
CA VAL A 297 -9.41 -13.42 -9.33
C VAL A 297 -9.81 -12.61 -10.55
N ILE A 298 -9.78 -11.28 -10.43
CA ILE A 298 -10.07 -10.36 -11.54
C ILE A 298 -8.96 -10.45 -12.60
N GLU A 299 -7.69 -10.49 -12.18
CA GLU A 299 -6.55 -10.69 -13.07
C GLU A 299 -6.69 -11.97 -13.91
N ASN A 300 -7.00 -13.11 -13.26
CA ASN A 300 -7.22 -14.38 -13.96
C ASN A 300 -8.41 -14.34 -14.93
N SER A 301 -9.46 -13.60 -14.59
CA SER A 301 -10.61 -13.43 -15.46
C SER A 301 -10.27 -12.58 -16.69
N LEU A 302 -9.55 -11.49 -16.50
CA LEU A 302 -9.07 -10.64 -17.59
C LEU A 302 -8.05 -11.36 -18.50
N ASN A 303 -7.25 -12.26 -17.93
CA ASN A 303 -6.36 -13.11 -18.73
C ASN A 303 -7.14 -14.06 -19.66
N LYS A 304 -8.30 -14.59 -19.22
CA LYS A 304 -9.19 -15.36 -20.09
C LYS A 304 -9.80 -14.49 -21.18
N VAL A 305 -10.20 -13.25 -20.84
CA VAL A 305 -10.66 -12.26 -21.82
C VAL A 305 -9.58 -12.02 -22.88
N LYS A 306 -8.32 -11.83 -22.46
CA LYS A 306 -7.18 -11.64 -23.37
C LYS A 306 -7.04 -12.82 -24.37
N GLU A 307 -7.14 -14.05 -23.90
CA GLU A 307 -7.04 -15.21 -24.79
C GLU A 307 -8.21 -15.26 -25.81
N SER A 308 -9.43 -14.93 -25.39
CA SER A 308 -10.58 -14.87 -26.32
C SER A 308 -10.41 -13.74 -27.36
N VAL A 309 -9.90 -12.59 -26.97
CA VAL A 309 -9.60 -11.49 -27.92
C VAL A 309 -8.47 -11.89 -28.87
N LYS A 310 -7.47 -12.62 -28.41
CA LYS A 310 -6.41 -13.16 -29.25
C LYS A 310 -6.91 -14.16 -30.29
N GLU A 311 -7.99 -14.89 -29.99
CA GLU A 311 -8.69 -15.79 -30.89
C GLU A 311 -9.60 -15.06 -31.87
N GLY A 312 -9.71 -13.74 -31.79
CA GLY A 312 -10.46 -12.91 -32.72
C GLY A 312 -11.84 -12.47 -32.23
N SER A 313 -12.20 -12.73 -30.97
CA SER A 313 -13.43 -12.19 -30.39
C SER A 313 -13.30 -10.68 -30.15
N ASN A 314 -14.40 -9.93 -30.27
CA ASN A 314 -14.49 -8.56 -29.78
C ASN A 314 -14.30 -8.55 -28.27
N LEU A 315 -13.81 -7.45 -27.69
CA LEU A 315 -13.53 -7.36 -26.25
C LEU A 315 -14.80 -7.39 -25.37
N SER A 316 -15.89 -6.82 -25.88
CA SER A 316 -17.19 -6.73 -25.17
C SER A 316 -17.78 -8.11 -24.82
N GLU A 317 -17.70 -9.05 -25.74
CA GLU A 317 -18.27 -10.39 -25.56
C GLU A 317 -17.58 -11.19 -24.44
N PRO A 318 -16.25 -11.38 -24.42
CA PRO A 318 -15.58 -12.10 -23.31
C PRO A 318 -15.66 -11.34 -21.97
N ILE A 319 -15.72 -10.01 -21.96
CA ILE A 319 -15.97 -9.24 -20.73
C ILE A 319 -17.35 -9.57 -20.14
N SER A 320 -18.39 -9.64 -20.97
CA SER A 320 -19.74 -10.03 -20.55
C SER A 320 -19.77 -11.49 -20.05
N LYS A 321 -19.14 -12.41 -20.78
CA LYS A 321 -19.07 -13.84 -20.40
C LYS A 321 -18.28 -14.08 -19.11
N ALA A 322 -17.36 -13.20 -18.74
CA ALA A 322 -16.59 -13.31 -17.52
C ALA A 322 -17.46 -13.23 -16.25
N GLY A 323 -18.65 -12.63 -16.31
CA GLY A 323 -19.64 -12.59 -15.22
C GLY A 323 -19.20 -11.83 -13.97
N ILE A 324 -18.04 -11.20 -13.97
CA ILE A 324 -17.51 -10.40 -12.87
C ILE A 324 -17.83 -8.92 -13.08
N PHE A 325 -17.86 -8.49 -14.35
CA PHE A 325 -18.08 -7.10 -14.72
C PHE A 325 -19.58 -6.82 -14.83
N PRO A 326 -20.08 -5.69 -14.30
CA PRO A 326 -21.45 -5.25 -14.53
C PRO A 326 -21.74 -5.02 -16.02
N ASP A 327 -22.98 -5.25 -16.45
CA ASP A 327 -23.41 -5.17 -17.84
C ASP A 327 -23.08 -3.84 -18.52
N MET A 328 -23.13 -2.74 -17.77
CA MET A 328 -22.75 -1.43 -18.29
C MET A 328 -21.33 -1.40 -18.87
N VAL A 329 -20.39 -2.15 -18.28
CA VAL A 329 -18.98 -2.18 -18.75
C VAL A 329 -18.91 -2.81 -20.15
N SER A 330 -19.53 -3.98 -20.32
CA SER A 330 -19.55 -4.70 -21.60
C SER A 330 -20.32 -3.91 -22.68
N GLN A 331 -21.44 -3.27 -22.32
CA GLN A 331 -22.21 -2.43 -23.22
C GLN A 331 -21.43 -1.21 -23.69
N MET A 332 -20.75 -0.49 -22.81
CA MET A 332 -19.92 0.68 -23.18
C MET A 332 -18.75 0.26 -24.07
N ILE A 333 -18.14 -0.90 -23.80
CA ILE A 333 -17.09 -1.45 -24.64
C ILE A 333 -17.65 -1.79 -26.03
N SER A 334 -18.81 -2.46 -26.12
CA SER A 334 -19.47 -2.79 -27.40
C SER A 334 -19.73 -1.53 -28.24
N VAL A 335 -20.32 -0.50 -27.64
CA VAL A 335 -20.54 0.78 -28.33
C VAL A 335 -19.22 1.39 -28.79
N GLY A 336 -18.16 1.28 -27.98
CA GLY A 336 -16.83 1.77 -28.35
C GLY A 336 -16.21 1.00 -29.52
N GLU A 337 -16.38 -0.32 -29.57
CA GLU A 337 -15.93 -1.18 -30.68
C GLU A 337 -16.68 -0.88 -31.97
N GLU A 338 -18.01 -0.79 -31.91
CA GLU A 338 -18.87 -0.51 -33.07
C GLU A 338 -18.62 0.87 -33.69
N THR A 339 -18.34 1.87 -32.83
CA THR A 339 -18.14 3.27 -33.26
C THR A 339 -16.67 3.62 -33.51
N GLY A 340 -15.73 2.72 -33.24
CA GLY A 340 -14.30 3.01 -33.29
C GLY A 340 -13.81 3.98 -32.22
N LYS A 341 -14.59 4.20 -31.13
CA LYS A 341 -14.30 5.11 -30.01
C LYS A 341 -14.11 4.38 -28.69
N LEU A 342 -13.44 3.24 -28.74
CA LEU A 342 -13.23 2.40 -27.54
C LEU A 342 -12.56 3.16 -26.41
N GLU A 343 -11.58 4.00 -26.75
CA GLU A 343 -10.83 4.79 -25.77
C GLU A 343 -11.72 5.76 -25.00
N ASP A 344 -12.59 6.50 -25.72
CA ASP A 344 -13.53 7.45 -25.11
C ASP A 344 -14.51 6.74 -24.18
N MET A 345 -14.99 5.57 -24.58
CA MET A 345 -15.93 4.79 -23.77
C MET A 345 -15.24 4.24 -22.52
N LEU A 346 -14.01 3.78 -22.63
CA LEU A 346 -13.22 3.32 -21.48
C LEU A 346 -12.91 4.45 -20.49
N VAL A 347 -12.64 5.67 -20.98
CA VAL A 347 -12.50 6.85 -20.11
C VAL A 347 -13.77 7.10 -19.32
N LYS A 348 -14.95 7.06 -19.98
CA LYS A 348 -16.23 7.25 -19.30
C LYS A 348 -16.53 6.15 -18.27
N VAL A 349 -16.23 4.91 -18.59
CA VAL A 349 -16.34 3.78 -17.64
C VAL A 349 -15.43 4.02 -16.44
N SER A 350 -14.17 4.41 -16.68
CA SER A 350 -13.22 4.71 -15.59
C SER A 350 -13.75 5.81 -14.68
N GLN A 351 -14.21 6.93 -15.23
CA GLN A 351 -14.72 8.08 -14.47
C GLN A 351 -15.95 7.70 -13.65
N TYR A 352 -16.91 6.99 -14.24
CA TYR A 352 -18.09 6.51 -13.53
C TYR A 352 -17.72 5.61 -12.34
N TYR A 353 -16.81 4.65 -12.55
CA TYR A 353 -16.40 3.77 -11.47
C TYR A 353 -15.49 4.44 -10.44
N GLU A 354 -14.77 5.50 -10.79
CA GLU A 354 -14.05 6.34 -9.81
C GLU A 354 -15.04 7.03 -8.85
N GLU A 355 -16.13 7.60 -9.37
CA GLU A 355 -17.21 8.18 -8.55
C GLU A 355 -17.89 7.11 -7.68
N GLU A 356 -18.13 5.93 -8.23
CA GLU A 356 -18.71 4.79 -7.51
C GLU A 356 -17.79 4.25 -6.41
N VAL A 357 -16.48 4.30 -6.60
CA VAL A 357 -15.48 4.02 -5.56
C VAL A 357 -15.57 5.04 -4.43
N ASP A 358 -15.63 6.33 -4.75
CA ASP A 358 -15.77 7.40 -3.77
C ASP A 358 -17.04 7.24 -2.93
N ASN A 359 -18.17 6.90 -3.56
CA ASN A 359 -19.43 6.61 -2.88
C ASN A 359 -19.31 5.36 -1.99
N SER A 360 -18.64 4.32 -2.47
CA SER A 360 -18.42 3.08 -1.70
C SER A 360 -17.54 3.32 -0.49
N VAL A 361 -16.52 4.17 -0.56
CA VAL A 361 -15.68 4.57 0.58
C VAL A 361 -16.48 5.34 1.62
N LYS A 362 -17.34 6.28 1.21
CA LYS A 362 -18.24 7.02 2.11
C LYS A 362 -19.20 6.06 2.81
N ASN A 363 -19.86 5.18 2.06
CA ASN A 363 -20.80 4.20 2.59
C ASN A 363 -20.14 3.24 3.60
N LEU A 364 -18.91 2.78 3.31
CA LEU A 364 -18.14 1.94 4.22
C LEU A 364 -17.93 2.64 5.58
N THR A 365 -17.56 3.92 5.55
CA THR A 365 -17.34 4.70 6.78
C THR A 365 -18.64 4.86 7.57
N THR A 366 -19.74 5.22 6.90
CA THR A 366 -21.05 5.43 7.54
C THR A 366 -21.60 4.13 8.15
N MET A 367 -21.38 2.97 7.51
CA MET A 367 -21.85 1.69 8.03
C MET A 367 -20.99 1.13 9.17
N LEU A 368 -19.70 1.50 9.25
CA LEU A 368 -18.85 1.07 10.36
C LEU A 368 -19.27 1.66 11.70
N GLU A 369 -19.80 2.88 11.71
CA GLU A 369 -20.18 3.59 12.94
C GLU A 369 -21.27 2.85 13.74
N PRO A 370 -22.46 2.51 13.16
CA PRO A 370 -23.47 1.73 13.88
C PRO A 370 -22.96 0.35 14.36
N ILE A 371 -22.14 -0.31 13.55
CA ILE A 371 -21.58 -1.63 13.92
C ILE A 371 -20.69 -1.49 15.16
N ILE A 372 -19.84 -0.48 15.20
CA ILE A 372 -18.96 -0.22 16.35
C ILE A 372 -19.79 0.13 17.59
N ILE A 373 -20.80 0.99 17.46
CA ILE A 373 -21.67 1.39 18.58
C ILE A 373 -22.41 0.17 19.15
N VAL A 374 -23.01 -0.66 18.31
CA VAL A 374 -23.71 -1.87 18.76
C VAL A 374 -22.76 -2.84 19.44
N PHE A 375 -21.60 -3.10 18.83
CA PHE A 375 -20.57 -3.98 19.38
C PHE A 375 -20.10 -3.52 20.76
N LEU A 376 -19.79 -2.23 20.88
CA LEU A 376 -19.37 -1.62 22.15
C LEU A 376 -20.53 -1.64 23.18
N GLY A 377 -21.73 -1.32 22.76
CA GLY A 377 -22.91 -1.36 23.63
C GLY A 377 -23.16 -2.75 24.23
N VAL A 378 -23.00 -3.81 23.43
CA VAL A 378 -23.11 -5.19 23.91
C VAL A 378 -21.99 -5.52 24.91
N ILE A 379 -20.73 -5.16 24.61
CA ILE A 379 -19.62 -5.45 25.52
C ILE A 379 -19.77 -4.68 26.83
N VAL A 380 -19.95 -3.36 26.76
CA VAL A 380 -20.09 -2.51 27.95
C VAL A 380 -21.33 -2.89 28.75
N GLY A 381 -22.45 -3.15 28.09
CA GLY A 381 -23.68 -3.63 28.74
C GLY A 381 -23.48 -4.95 29.47
N THR A 382 -22.77 -5.90 28.86
CA THR A 382 -22.42 -7.17 29.48
C THR A 382 -21.52 -6.96 30.71
N LEU A 383 -20.51 -6.11 30.63
CA LEU A 383 -19.63 -5.77 31.76
C LEU A 383 -20.40 -5.11 32.91
N VAL A 384 -21.27 -4.15 32.60
CA VAL A 384 -22.14 -3.47 33.61
C VAL A 384 -23.05 -4.47 34.29
N ILE A 385 -23.76 -5.31 33.54
CA ILE A 385 -24.63 -6.33 34.11
C ILE A 385 -23.80 -7.30 34.98
N ALA A 386 -22.65 -7.75 34.52
CA ALA A 386 -21.76 -8.64 35.27
C ALA A 386 -21.28 -8.04 36.62
N MET A 387 -21.16 -6.70 36.68
CA MET A 387 -20.77 -5.99 37.89
C MET A 387 -21.93 -5.75 38.86
N TYR A 388 -23.14 -5.40 38.33
CA TYR A 388 -24.29 -5.10 39.16
C TYR A 388 -25.03 -6.33 39.66
N LEU A 389 -25.09 -7.42 38.89
CA LEU A 389 -25.76 -8.66 39.25
C LEU A 389 -25.36 -9.20 40.65
N PRO A 390 -24.09 -9.19 40.99
CA PRO A 390 -23.63 -9.54 42.33
C PRO A 390 -24.21 -8.61 43.43
N ILE A 391 -24.21 -7.30 43.22
CA ILE A 391 -24.71 -6.30 44.20
C ILE A 391 -26.18 -6.52 44.50
N PHE A 392 -26.98 -6.76 43.48
CA PHE A 392 -28.42 -7.07 43.66
C PHE A 392 -28.64 -8.35 44.45
N LYS A 393 -27.84 -9.41 44.25
CA LYS A 393 -27.95 -10.67 45.00
C LYS A 393 -27.52 -10.49 46.46
N MET A 394 -26.52 -9.67 46.76
CA MET A 394 -26.16 -9.31 48.15
C MET A 394 -27.31 -8.58 48.85
N GLY A 395 -27.91 -7.62 48.18
CA GLY A 395 -29.05 -6.87 48.76
C GLY A 395 -30.29 -7.74 49.05
N GLN A 396 -30.51 -8.80 48.28
CA GLN A 396 -31.57 -9.77 48.53
C GLN A 396 -31.24 -10.71 49.71
N ALA A 397 -29.97 -11.14 49.85
CA ALA A 397 -29.55 -11.99 50.96
C ALA A 397 -29.60 -11.28 52.33
N ILE A 398 -29.40 -9.97 52.38
CA ILE A 398 -29.53 -9.13 53.59
C ILE A 398 -30.98 -8.90 53.99
N LYS A 399 -31.91 -8.91 53.03
CA LYS A 399 -33.37 -8.72 53.29
C LYS A 399 -34.10 -10.01 53.62
N GLY A 400 -33.55 -11.17 53.36
CA GLY A 400 -34.16 -12.48 53.54
C GLY A 400 -33.61 -13.30 54.73
N GLY A 401 -32.69 -12.73 55.52
CA GLY A 401 -32.25 -13.23 56.84
C GLY A 401 -32.76 -12.30 57.95
#